data_8acef86a7425d91c805ab16c0b39333b
#
_entry.id   8acef86a7425d91c805ab16c0b39333b
#
_cell.length_a   1.000
_cell.length_b   1.000
_cell.length_c   1.000
_cell.angle_alpha   90.00
_cell.angle_beta   90.00
_cell.angle_gamma   90.00
#
_symmetry.space_group_name_H-M   'P 1'
#
loop_
_entity.id
_entity.type
_entity.pdbx_description
1 polymer ?
#
loop_
_entity_poly.entity_id
_entity_poly.type
_entity_poly.pdbx_seq_one_letter_code
_entity_poly.pdbx_strand_id
1 'polypeptide(L)'
;MLRCSARGIVARARPVAATLAARVVPRVPVRAASQLAQFKVPPITNEPVKDFAYDHQKDWDLLRASLTKFADGPIDIPVIVGGKRIYDRPTFSQVNPAKHSQVLANVSSASAEDVQEAIKASKAAKEAWARMPWSDRAGVFLKAADLISTKYRYDMLAATMLGQGKNVFQAEIDCVAELIDFFKFNVKYAEEMYRAQPCETAPGVWNRAEYRPLEGFVYAVTPFNFTAIAGNLVGAPALMGNTVVWKPSNSAVLSNYLLLTILEEAGLPKGVINFVPGEPVEISQQLINHPDFSALHFTGSTQVFKKLYGQIGANLSKDLYREYPRVVGETGGKNFHLIHPSASLDHAVLSTLRGAFEFQGQKCSANSRLYVAESVWEEFSSKLKSAMETITIGSTTDTASLHNFMGPVIHEQSFNKLQGVLEQAKKDPELTIIQGGETDKQAGFFVQPTFIQTTNPEHEFLKREFFGPIVTAYVYKDADYEKIMEKIDGVTQYGLTGAVFARDREAIRLAEEKLRYSAGNFYINDKCTGAVVAQQWFGGGRMSGTNDKAGSGNILGRFVSVRNIKENFYELKDYKYPSNIN
;
A
#
# COMPACT_ATOMS: atom_id res chain seq x y z
N MET A 1 6.17 -58.29 -42.63
CA MET A 1 6.23 -59.74 -42.62
C MET A 1 7.25 -60.17 -41.59
N LEU A 2 6.81 -60.83 -40.56
CA LEU A 2 7.39 -62.00 -39.90
C LEU A 2 6.67 -62.18 -38.57
N ARG A 3 5.88 -63.26 -38.57
CA ARG A 3 5.21 -63.80 -37.37
C ARG A 3 6.25 -64.56 -36.55
N CYS A 4 6.16 -64.51 -35.24
CA CYS A 4 6.63 -65.63 -34.41
C CYS A 4 5.70 -65.81 -33.21
N SER A 5 5.40 -67.06 -33.03
CA SER A 5 4.32 -67.71 -32.28
C SER A 5 4.55 -67.77 -30.78
N ALA A 6 3.45 -67.76 -30.05
CA ALA A 6 3.33 -68.12 -28.64
C ALA A 6 3.58 -69.63 -28.40
N ARG A 7 4.23 -69.97 -27.29
CA ARG A 7 4.02 -71.25 -26.57
C ARG A 7 3.88 -70.95 -25.07
N GLY A 8 2.73 -71.32 -24.54
CA GLY A 8 2.39 -71.19 -23.14
C GLY A 8 3.02 -72.32 -22.29
N ILE A 9 3.29 -71.94 -21.04
CA ILE A 9 3.47 -72.93 -19.97
C ILE A 9 2.49 -72.54 -18.86
N VAL A 10 1.53 -73.42 -18.61
CA VAL A 10 0.55 -73.37 -17.54
C VAL A 10 1.18 -73.95 -16.28
N ALA A 11 1.44 -73.14 -15.29
CA ALA A 11 1.73 -73.62 -13.94
C ALA A 11 0.53 -73.36 -13.02
N ARG A 12 -0.09 -74.42 -12.54
CA ARG A 12 -1.16 -74.42 -11.54
C ARG A 12 -0.59 -74.04 -10.18
N ALA A 13 -1.01 -72.91 -9.63
CA ALA A 13 -0.79 -72.56 -8.23
C ALA A 13 -2.11 -72.72 -7.44
N ARG A 14 -2.02 -73.43 -6.33
CA ARG A 14 -3.12 -73.62 -5.36
C ARG A 14 -3.40 -72.33 -4.59
N PRO A 15 -4.64 -72.04 -4.24
CA PRO A 15 -4.93 -70.85 -3.41
C PRO A 15 -4.65 -71.15 -1.93
N VAL A 16 -3.78 -70.37 -1.35
CA VAL A 16 -3.66 -70.24 0.13
C VAL A 16 -4.59 -69.11 0.54
N ALA A 17 -5.67 -69.48 1.20
CA ALA A 17 -6.59 -68.51 1.82
C ALA A 17 -5.91 -67.93 3.07
N ALA A 18 -5.39 -66.73 2.98
CA ALA A 18 -4.97 -65.94 4.13
C ALA A 18 -6.12 -65.02 4.54
N THR A 19 -6.76 -65.33 5.64
CA THR A 19 -7.76 -64.47 6.29
C THR A 19 -7.07 -63.20 6.84
N LEU A 20 -7.12 -62.13 6.08
CA LEU A 20 -6.72 -60.81 6.55
C LEU A 20 -7.84 -60.24 7.45
N ALA A 21 -7.63 -60.28 8.77
CA ALA A 21 -8.44 -59.52 9.72
C ALA A 21 -8.27 -58.03 9.43
N ALA A 22 -9.29 -57.41 8.85
CA ALA A 22 -9.35 -55.96 8.65
C ALA A 22 -9.30 -55.25 9.99
N ARG A 23 -8.16 -54.65 10.33
CA ARG A 23 -8.10 -53.65 11.41
C ARG A 23 -8.99 -52.48 11.01
N VAL A 24 -10.11 -52.31 11.72
CA VAL A 24 -10.94 -51.11 11.63
C VAL A 24 -10.14 -49.97 12.26
N VAL A 25 -9.52 -49.16 11.42
CA VAL A 25 -8.94 -47.88 11.82
C VAL A 25 -10.11 -46.93 12.05
N PRO A 26 -10.24 -46.31 13.22
CA PRO A 26 -11.31 -45.36 13.45
C PRO A 26 -11.19 -44.23 12.42
N ARG A 27 -12.20 -44.05 11.60
CA ARG A 27 -12.30 -42.92 10.68
C ARG A 27 -12.49 -41.66 11.50
N VAL A 28 -11.43 -40.87 11.67
CA VAL A 28 -11.56 -39.46 12.02
C VAL A 28 -12.49 -38.82 10.97
N PRO A 29 -13.56 -38.12 11.35
CA PRO A 29 -14.40 -37.45 10.39
C PRO A 29 -13.56 -36.34 9.72
N VAL A 30 -12.99 -36.65 8.58
CA VAL A 30 -12.49 -35.64 7.67
C VAL A 30 -13.75 -34.93 7.18
N ARG A 31 -13.99 -33.71 7.65
CA ARG A 31 -14.93 -32.82 6.96
C ARG A 31 -14.47 -32.78 5.51
N ALA A 32 -15.24 -33.40 4.64
CA ALA A 32 -15.01 -33.34 3.21
C ALA A 32 -15.17 -31.87 2.81
N ALA A 33 -14.06 -31.15 2.68
CA ALA A 33 -14.04 -29.97 1.87
C ALA A 33 -14.28 -30.47 0.43
N SER A 34 -15.49 -30.30 -0.08
CA SER A 34 -15.78 -30.58 -1.47
C SER A 34 -15.01 -29.54 -2.28
N GLN A 35 -13.86 -29.94 -2.79
CA GLN A 35 -13.15 -29.15 -3.77
C GLN A 35 -13.88 -29.30 -5.10
N LEU A 36 -14.72 -28.34 -5.44
CA LEU A 36 -15.24 -28.21 -6.79
C LEU A 36 -14.06 -27.98 -7.75
N ALA A 37 -14.06 -28.69 -8.86
CA ALA A 37 -12.87 -28.92 -9.69
C ALA A 37 -12.27 -27.69 -10.37
N GLN A 38 -12.95 -26.56 -10.46
CA GLN A 38 -12.40 -25.33 -11.04
C GLN A 38 -12.96 -24.09 -10.38
N PHE A 39 -12.07 -23.18 -10.00
CA PHE A 39 -12.40 -21.84 -9.60
C PHE A 39 -11.72 -20.85 -10.55
N LYS A 40 -12.52 -19.96 -11.12
CA LYS A 40 -12.05 -18.85 -11.94
C LYS A 40 -12.70 -17.56 -11.41
N VAL A 41 -11.89 -16.57 -11.10
CA VAL A 41 -12.40 -15.25 -10.70
C VAL A 41 -13.21 -14.60 -11.84
N PRO A 42 -14.24 -13.82 -11.52
CA PRO A 42 -14.94 -13.00 -12.51
C PRO A 42 -13.96 -12.08 -13.27
N PRO A 43 -14.30 -11.61 -14.48
CA PRO A 43 -13.55 -10.55 -15.14
C PRO A 43 -13.42 -9.34 -14.21
N ILE A 44 -12.20 -8.84 -14.04
CA ILE A 44 -11.89 -7.71 -13.16
C ILE A 44 -11.42 -6.54 -14.01
N THR A 45 -12.01 -5.38 -13.77
CA THR A 45 -11.65 -4.09 -14.35
C THR A 45 -11.51 -3.07 -13.23
N ASN A 46 -10.78 -1.97 -13.52
CA ASN A 46 -10.69 -0.87 -12.57
C ASN A 46 -12.07 -0.30 -12.26
N GLU A 47 -12.24 0.14 -11.02
CA GLU A 47 -13.45 0.82 -10.56
C GLU A 47 -13.60 2.16 -11.28
N PRO A 48 -14.78 2.45 -11.87
CA PRO A 48 -15.04 3.75 -12.44
C PRO A 48 -14.95 4.86 -11.40
N VAL A 49 -14.08 5.84 -11.66
CA VAL A 49 -13.92 7.03 -10.82
C VAL A 49 -15.05 8.00 -11.10
N LYS A 50 -15.72 8.47 -10.05
CA LYS A 50 -16.71 9.53 -10.15
C LYS A 50 -16.00 10.87 -10.20
N ASP A 51 -16.31 11.69 -11.18
CA ASP A 51 -15.66 12.99 -11.40
C ASP A 51 -16.26 14.12 -10.54
N PHE A 52 -17.45 13.90 -9.96
CA PHE A 52 -18.19 14.91 -9.18
C PHE A 52 -18.35 16.22 -9.97
N ALA A 53 -18.65 16.11 -11.27
CA ALA A 53 -18.97 17.27 -12.09
C ALA A 53 -20.16 18.04 -11.51
N TYR A 54 -20.22 19.33 -11.79
CA TYR A 54 -21.22 20.24 -11.20
C TYR A 54 -22.67 19.80 -11.43
N ASP A 55 -22.96 19.15 -12.53
CA ASP A 55 -24.28 18.63 -12.92
C ASP A 55 -24.62 17.26 -12.32
N HIS A 56 -23.67 16.60 -11.63
CA HIS A 56 -23.90 15.33 -10.94
C HIS A 56 -24.54 15.51 -9.56
N GLN A 57 -25.67 16.24 -9.51
CA GLN A 57 -26.33 16.69 -8.27
C GLN A 57 -26.60 15.55 -7.28
N LYS A 58 -27.03 14.38 -7.79
CA LYS A 58 -27.32 13.21 -6.94
C LYS A 58 -26.10 12.75 -6.15
N ASP A 59 -24.92 12.72 -6.76
CA ASP A 59 -23.69 12.32 -6.08
C ASP A 59 -23.30 13.35 -5.02
N TRP A 60 -23.48 14.64 -5.31
CA TRP A 60 -23.26 15.71 -4.34
C TRP A 60 -24.22 15.64 -3.16
N ASP A 61 -25.50 15.33 -3.37
CA ASP A 61 -26.48 15.24 -2.28
C ASP A 61 -26.19 14.06 -1.36
N LEU A 62 -25.79 12.91 -1.91
CA LEU A 62 -25.38 11.75 -1.14
C LEU A 62 -24.11 12.01 -0.34
N LEU A 63 -23.14 12.70 -0.94
CA LEU A 63 -21.92 13.11 -0.24
C LEU A 63 -22.21 14.07 0.89
N ARG A 64 -23.04 15.12 0.67
CA ARG A 64 -23.43 16.08 1.71
C ARG A 64 -24.14 15.38 2.89
N ALA A 65 -25.01 14.43 2.62
CA ALA A 65 -25.67 13.65 3.65
C ALA A 65 -24.68 12.86 4.51
N SER A 66 -23.68 12.24 3.89
CA SER A 66 -22.63 11.50 4.61
C SER A 66 -21.68 12.45 5.37
N LEU A 67 -21.32 13.61 4.80
CA LEU A 67 -20.51 14.63 5.49
C LEU A 67 -21.25 15.11 6.76
N THR A 68 -22.55 15.42 6.65
CA THR A 68 -23.38 15.81 7.80
C THR A 68 -23.41 14.72 8.87
N LYS A 69 -23.64 13.46 8.47
CA LYS A 69 -23.65 12.30 9.38
C LYS A 69 -22.39 12.17 10.23
N PHE A 70 -21.21 12.36 9.63
CA PHE A 70 -19.94 12.24 10.34
C PHE A 70 -19.48 13.54 11.04
N ALA A 71 -20.12 14.67 10.73
CA ALA A 71 -19.85 15.96 11.36
C ALA A 71 -20.72 16.23 12.60
N ASP A 72 -21.80 15.44 12.81
CA ASP A 72 -22.83 15.65 13.86
C ASP A 72 -22.36 15.27 15.29
N GLY A 73 -21.10 14.96 15.47
CA GLY A 73 -20.49 14.66 16.77
C GLY A 73 -19.45 13.56 16.69
N PRO A 74 -18.63 13.41 17.73
CA PRO A 74 -17.57 12.42 17.73
C PRO A 74 -18.13 11.00 17.81
N ILE A 75 -17.48 10.10 17.03
CA ILE A 75 -17.76 8.67 17.06
C ILE A 75 -16.77 8.01 18.04
N ASP A 76 -17.28 7.18 18.95
CA ASP A 76 -16.42 6.39 19.82
C ASP A 76 -15.87 5.17 19.07
N ILE A 77 -14.57 5.11 18.92
CA ILE A 77 -13.87 4.04 18.21
C ILE A 77 -13.11 3.15 19.20
N PRO A 78 -13.47 1.85 19.28
CA PRO A 78 -12.87 0.92 20.22
C PRO A 78 -11.54 0.34 19.72
N VAL A 79 -10.78 -0.26 20.60
CA VAL A 79 -9.83 -1.33 20.29
C VAL A 79 -10.65 -2.58 19.91
N ILE A 80 -10.25 -3.30 18.83
CA ILE A 80 -10.98 -4.52 18.41
C ILE A 80 -10.01 -5.70 18.40
N VAL A 81 -10.27 -6.66 19.29
CA VAL A 81 -9.45 -7.85 19.48
C VAL A 81 -10.34 -9.09 19.48
N GLY A 82 -10.08 -10.02 18.57
CA GLY A 82 -10.88 -11.23 18.43
C GLY A 82 -12.36 -10.97 18.15
N GLY A 83 -12.68 -9.80 17.57
CA GLY A 83 -14.04 -9.31 17.34
C GLY A 83 -14.72 -8.69 18.57
N LYS A 84 -14.04 -8.63 19.73
CA LYS A 84 -14.51 -7.91 20.91
C LYS A 84 -14.16 -6.43 20.77
N ARG A 85 -15.13 -5.54 20.97
CA ARG A 85 -14.96 -4.09 20.98
C ARG A 85 -14.74 -3.62 22.41
N ILE A 86 -13.60 -2.93 22.65
CA ILE A 86 -13.12 -2.51 23.97
C ILE A 86 -13.13 -0.98 23.99
N TYR A 87 -14.02 -0.39 24.77
CA TYR A 87 -14.21 1.08 24.89
C TYR A 87 -13.63 1.64 26.19
N ASP A 88 -13.38 0.83 27.19
CA ASP A 88 -12.95 1.19 28.54
C ASP A 88 -11.43 1.40 28.62
N ARG A 89 -10.88 2.20 27.74
CA ARG A 89 -9.45 2.55 27.65
C ARG A 89 -9.26 4.07 27.64
N PRO A 90 -8.06 4.58 28.01
CA PRO A 90 -7.71 5.96 27.76
C PRO A 90 -7.95 6.32 26.31
N THR A 91 -8.47 7.51 26.04
CA THR A 91 -8.83 7.95 24.70
C THR A 91 -7.91 9.06 24.21
N PHE A 92 -7.75 9.11 22.88
CA PHE A 92 -7.24 10.28 22.16
C PHE A 92 -8.25 10.72 21.11
N SER A 93 -8.19 11.97 20.68
CA SER A 93 -9.13 12.51 19.71
C SER A 93 -8.52 12.55 18.31
N GLN A 94 -9.31 12.13 17.31
CA GLN A 94 -9.06 12.50 15.93
C GLN A 94 -9.89 13.76 15.62
N VAL A 95 -9.23 14.82 15.17
CA VAL A 95 -9.86 16.09 14.83
C VAL A 95 -9.94 16.31 13.32
N ASN A 96 -10.86 17.18 12.89
CA ASN A 96 -10.88 17.66 11.51
C ASN A 96 -9.69 18.64 11.30
N PRO A 97 -8.75 18.36 10.40
CA PRO A 97 -7.60 19.22 10.19
C PRO A 97 -7.94 20.60 9.60
N ALA A 98 -9.11 20.76 8.98
CA ALA A 98 -9.62 22.06 8.50
C ALA A 98 -10.29 22.90 9.62
N LYS A 99 -10.70 22.22 10.70
CA LYS A 99 -11.35 22.84 11.86
C LYS A 99 -10.95 22.06 13.12
N HIS A 100 -9.72 22.30 13.58
CA HIS A 100 -9.12 21.51 14.67
C HIS A 100 -9.89 21.52 16.01
N SER A 101 -10.86 22.45 16.19
CA SER A 101 -11.82 22.43 17.29
C SER A 101 -12.93 21.37 17.13
N GLN A 102 -13.09 20.77 15.93
CA GLN A 102 -14.07 19.73 15.67
C GLN A 102 -13.46 18.34 15.89
N VAL A 103 -13.89 17.67 16.93
CA VAL A 103 -13.54 16.27 17.20
C VAL A 103 -14.42 15.35 16.35
N LEU A 104 -13.81 14.48 15.57
CA LEU A 104 -14.49 13.51 14.70
C LEU A 104 -14.63 12.14 15.38
N ALA A 105 -13.65 11.77 16.19
CA ALA A 105 -13.68 10.50 16.90
C ALA A 105 -12.94 10.60 18.25
N ASN A 106 -13.50 9.90 19.25
CA ASN A 106 -12.81 9.54 20.49
C ASN A 106 -12.32 8.10 20.35
N VAL A 107 -11.02 7.92 20.35
CA VAL A 107 -10.42 6.63 20.01
C VAL A 107 -9.81 6.00 21.25
N SER A 108 -10.24 4.79 21.59
CA SER A 108 -9.65 3.99 22.68
C SER A 108 -8.22 3.59 22.32
N SER A 109 -7.25 3.89 23.18
CA SER A 109 -5.84 3.55 23.00
C SER A 109 -5.58 2.15 23.54
N ALA A 110 -5.05 1.25 22.68
CA ALA A 110 -4.75 -0.11 23.08
C ALA A 110 -3.70 -0.15 24.19
N SER A 111 -3.97 -0.92 25.24
CA SER A 111 -3.01 -1.21 26.30
C SER A 111 -2.02 -2.32 25.90
N ALA A 112 -1.02 -2.54 26.74
CA ALA A 112 -0.09 -3.65 26.56
C ALA A 112 -0.79 -5.01 26.54
N GLU A 113 -1.80 -5.18 27.41
CA GLU A 113 -2.60 -6.39 27.50
C GLU A 113 -3.46 -6.60 26.25
N ASP A 114 -4.04 -5.53 25.68
CA ASP A 114 -4.81 -5.60 24.44
C ASP A 114 -3.94 -6.07 23.26
N VAL A 115 -2.69 -5.64 23.19
CA VAL A 115 -1.75 -6.09 22.17
C VAL A 115 -1.43 -7.58 22.33
N GLN A 116 -1.21 -8.05 23.56
CA GLN A 116 -0.98 -9.48 23.83
C GLN A 116 -2.22 -10.32 23.49
N GLU A 117 -3.41 -9.84 23.84
CA GLU A 117 -4.65 -10.51 23.47
C GLU A 117 -4.89 -10.49 21.95
N ALA A 118 -4.48 -9.43 21.22
CA ALA A 118 -4.54 -9.39 19.76
C ALA A 118 -3.63 -10.45 19.11
N ILE A 119 -2.44 -10.68 19.67
CA ILE A 119 -1.56 -11.77 19.25
C ILE A 119 -2.24 -13.13 19.47
N LYS A 120 -2.81 -13.36 20.67
CA LYS A 120 -3.53 -14.62 20.97
C LYS A 120 -4.71 -14.83 20.05
N ALA A 121 -5.52 -13.79 19.82
CA ALA A 121 -6.67 -13.84 18.92
C ALA A 121 -6.25 -14.14 17.47
N SER A 122 -5.14 -13.52 17.00
CA SER A 122 -4.54 -13.82 15.69
C SER A 122 -4.16 -15.29 15.57
N LYS A 123 -3.50 -15.84 16.59
CA LYS A 123 -3.08 -17.27 16.63
C LYS A 123 -4.29 -18.20 16.63
N ALA A 124 -5.32 -17.88 17.40
CA ALA A 124 -6.55 -18.69 17.49
C ALA A 124 -7.34 -18.71 16.17
N ALA A 125 -7.42 -17.58 15.46
CA ALA A 125 -8.13 -17.49 14.18
C ALA A 125 -7.37 -18.11 13.01
N LYS A 126 -6.04 -18.23 13.12
CA LYS A 126 -5.14 -18.54 12.01
C LYS A 126 -5.45 -19.86 11.31
N GLU A 127 -5.61 -20.94 12.06
CA GLU A 127 -5.79 -22.27 11.46
C GLU A 127 -7.07 -22.37 10.66
N ALA A 128 -8.19 -21.89 11.20
CA ALA A 128 -9.47 -21.89 10.52
C ALA A 128 -9.45 -21.02 9.27
N TRP A 129 -8.84 -19.82 9.34
CA TRP A 129 -8.70 -18.91 8.22
C TRP A 129 -7.78 -19.46 7.13
N ALA A 130 -6.62 -20.00 7.51
CA ALA A 130 -5.67 -20.59 6.57
C ALA A 130 -6.24 -21.80 5.81
N ARG A 131 -7.10 -22.60 6.47
CA ARG A 131 -7.76 -23.78 5.88
C ARG A 131 -9.05 -23.46 5.13
N MET A 132 -9.57 -22.24 5.25
CA MET A 132 -10.74 -21.81 4.47
C MET A 132 -10.39 -21.89 2.99
N PRO A 133 -11.28 -22.46 2.13
CA PRO A 133 -11.09 -22.46 0.69
C PRO A 133 -10.72 -21.06 0.21
N TRP A 134 -9.71 -20.97 -0.66
CA TRP A 134 -9.23 -19.66 -1.09
C TRP A 134 -10.32 -18.86 -1.82
N SER A 135 -11.26 -19.53 -2.49
CA SER A 135 -12.46 -18.93 -3.08
C SER A 135 -13.32 -18.17 -2.08
N ASP A 136 -13.46 -18.72 -0.89
CA ASP A 136 -14.30 -18.14 0.17
C ASP A 136 -13.58 -16.92 0.77
N ARG A 137 -12.25 -17.01 0.96
CA ARG A 137 -11.45 -15.85 1.34
C ARG A 137 -11.51 -14.74 0.27
N ALA A 138 -11.37 -15.10 -1.00
CA ALA A 138 -11.53 -14.17 -2.12
C ALA A 138 -12.92 -13.53 -2.14
N GLY A 139 -13.97 -14.32 -1.87
CA GLY A 139 -15.36 -13.87 -1.78
C GLY A 139 -15.55 -12.75 -0.75
N VAL A 140 -14.87 -12.81 0.41
CA VAL A 140 -14.90 -11.72 1.41
C VAL A 140 -14.40 -10.40 0.83
N PHE A 141 -13.25 -10.41 0.13
CA PHE A 141 -12.67 -9.19 -0.44
C PHE A 141 -13.45 -8.66 -1.64
N LEU A 142 -13.97 -9.53 -2.50
CA LEU A 142 -14.85 -9.12 -3.61
C LEU A 142 -16.16 -8.49 -3.09
N LYS A 143 -16.75 -9.07 -2.02
CA LYS A 143 -17.94 -8.50 -1.38
C LYS A 143 -17.62 -7.17 -0.69
N ALA A 144 -16.48 -7.05 -0.03
CA ALA A 144 -16.04 -5.77 0.54
C ALA A 144 -15.89 -4.69 -0.53
N ALA A 145 -15.29 -5.04 -1.68
CA ALA A 145 -15.19 -4.14 -2.83
C ALA A 145 -16.57 -3.69 -3.34
N ASP A 146 -17.53 -4.60 -3.46
CA ASP A 146 -18.91 -4.28 -3.84
C ASP A 146 -19.60 -3.37 -2.81
N LEU A 147 -19.47 -3.66 -1.53
CA LEU A 147 -20.03 -2.84 -0.44
C LEU A 147 -19.45 -1.42 -0.46
N ILE A 148 -18.15 -1.26 -0.71
CA ILE A 148 -17.51 0.05 -0.84
C ILE A 148 -18.02 0.77 -2.08
N SER A 149 -18.10 0.09 -3.23
CA SER A 149 -18.56 0.69 -4.48
C SER A 149 -20.01 1.18 -4.42
N THR A 150 -20.86 0.52 -3.62
CA THR A 150 -22.31 0.75 -3.58
C THR A 150 -22.77 1.41 -2.28
N LYS A 151 -22.84 0.64 -1.20
CA LYS A 151 -23.45 1.03 0.08
C LYS A 151 -22.66 2.10 0.82
N TYR A 152 -21.33 1.97 0.83
CA TYR A 152 -20.44 2.76 1.69
C TYR A 152 -19.62 3.81 0.96
N ARG A 153 -19.82 4.00 -0.36
CA ARG A 153 -19.00 4.93 -1.16
C ARG A 153 -18.93 6.31 -0.54
N TYR A 154 -20.06 6.92 -0.28
CA TYR A 154 -20.12 8.30 0.24
C TYR A 154 -19.71 8.39 1.72
N ASP A 155 -19.96 7.37 2.51
CA ASP A 155 -19.47 7.31 3.89
C ASP A 155 -17.94 7.23 3.94
N MET A 156 -17.33 6.43 3.06
CA MET A 156 -15.87 6.34 2.94
C MET A 156 -15.26 7.66 2.46
N LEU A 157 -15.89 8.32 1.48
CA LEU A 157 -15.50 9.65 1.03
C LEU A 157 -15.56 10.66 2.18
N ALA A 158 -16.69 10.75 2.87
CA ALA A 158 -16.90 11.71 3.95
C ALA A 158 -15.91 11.50 5.11
N ALA A 159 -15.71 10.26 5.56
CA ALA A 159 -14.75 9.92 6.60
C ALA A 159 -13.31 10.30 6.20
N THR A 160 -12.94 10.13 4.93
CA THR A 160 -11.63 10.48 4.40
C THR A 160 -11.48 12.00 4.23
N MET A 161 -12.46 12.68 3.68
CA MET A 161 -12.44 14.14 3.51
C MET A 161 -12.33 14.85 4.87
N LEU A 162 -13.19 14.50 5.83
CA LEU A 162 -13.21 15.08 7.17
C LEU A 162 -11.92 14.77 7.96
N GLY A 163 -11.50 13.50 7.95
CA GLY A 163 -10.40 13.05 8.80
C GLY A 163 -9.01 13.34 8.23
N GLN A 164 -8.86 13.46 6.92
CA GLN A 164 -7.56 13.61 6.26
C GLN A 164 -7.38 14.95 5.53
N GLY A 165 -8.43 15.77 5.42
CA GLY A 165 -8.38 17.07 4.72
C GLY A 165 -8.27 16.92 3.19
N LYS A 166 -8.82 15.86 2.62
CA LYS A 166 -8.87 15.64 1.17
C LYS A 166 -10.06 16.36 0.55
N ASN A 167 -9.91 16.82 -0.69
CA ASN A 167 -11.08 17.18 -1.50
C ASN A 167 -11.77 15.90 -2.03
N VAL A 168 -12.97 16.06 -2.59
CA VAL A 168 -13.78 14.92 -3.01
C VAL A 168 -13.08 14.05 -4.05
N PHE A 169 -12.42 14.65 -5.05
CA PHE A 169 -11.75 13.91 -6.10
C PHE A 169 -10.55 13.11 -5.57
N GLN A 170 -9.76 13.69 -4.65
CA GLN A 170 -8.66 12.99 -4.00
C GLN A 170 -9.18 11.86 -3.08
N ALA A 171 -10.30 12.04 -2.40
CA ALA A 171 -10.92 10.99 -1.61
C ALA A 171 -11.48 9.87 -2.50
N GLU A 172 -12.08 10.21 -3.64
CA GLU A 172 -12.63 9.24 -4.58
C GLU A 172 -11.54 8.32 -5.15
N ILE A 173 -10.42 8.88 -5.60
CA ILE A 173 -9.33 8.06 -6.16
C ILE A 173 -8.52 7.33 -5.08
N ASP A 174 -8.15 8.01 -3.99
CA ASP A 174 -7.17 7.52 -3.01
C ASP A 174 -7.80 6.72 -1.85
N CYS A 175 -9.13 6.69 -1.74
CA CYS A 175 -9.86 5.94 -0.73
C CYS A 175 -10.79 4.91 -1.37
N VAL A 176 -11.63 5.30 -2.32
CA VAL A 176 -12.70 4.43 -2.84
C VAL A 176 -12.21 3.59 -4.01
N ALA A 177 -11.87 4.23 -5.15
CA ALA A 177 -11.55 3.51 -6.38
C ALA A 177 -10.29 2.64 -6.22
N GLU A 178 -9.22 3.18 -5.66
CA GLU A 178 -7.98 2.44 -5.45
C GLU A 178 -8.15 1.28 -4.46
N LEU A 179 -8.94 1.44 -3.39
CA LEU A 179 -9.21 0.37 -2.42
C LEU A 179 -10.00 -0.79 -3.05
N ILE A 180 -11.03 -0.47 -3.82
CA ILE A 180 -11.82 -1.44 -4.58
C ILE A 180 -10.91 -2.20 -5.54
N ASP A 181 -10.06 -1.49 -6.25
CA ASP A 181 -9.12 -2.08 -7.20
C ASP A 181 -8.09 -2.97 -6.50
N PHE A 182 -7.53 -2.57 -5.36
CA PHE A 182 -6.65 -3.45 -4.59
C PHE A 182 -7.35 -4.75 -4.22
N PHE A 183 -8.57 -4.71 -3.71
CA PHE A 183 -9.28 -5.92 -3.32
C PHE A 183 -9.60 -6.82 -4.51
N LYS A 184 -10.08 -6.25 -5.61
CA LYS A 184 -10.41 -7.00 -6.83
C LYS A 184 -9.14 -7.60 -7.48
N PHE A 185 -8.12 -6.78 -7.72
CA PHE A 185 -6.92 -7.21 -8.44
C PHE A 185 -6.02 -8.14 -7.60
N ASN A 186 -5.95 -7.96 -6.27
CA ASN A 186 -5.26 -8.92 -5.42
C ASN A 186 -5.88 -10.33 -5.51
N VAL A 187 -7.21 -10.44 -5.61
CA VAL A 187 -7.88 -11.73 -5.84
C VAL A 187 -7.44 -12.34 -7.18
N LYS A 188 -7.37 -11.54 -8.25
CA LYS A 188 -6.87 -12.00 -9.55
C LYS A 188 -5.42 -12.48 -9.48
N TYR A 189 -4.55 -11.69 -8.85
CA TYR A 189 -3.13 -12.06 -8.71
C TYR A 189 -2.91 -13.28 -7.81
N ALA A 190 -3.76 -13.47 -6.79
CA ALA A 190 -3.73 -14.69 -5.98
C ALA A 190 -4.11 -15.94 -6.82
N GLU A 191 -5.13 -15.82 -7.68
CA GLU A 191 -5.48 -16.88 -8.62
C GLU A 191 -4.30 -17.22 -9.56
N GLU A 192 -3.66 -16.20 -10.13
CA GLU A 192 -2.51 -16.38 -11.03
C GLU A 192 -1.33 -17.04 -10.29
N MET A 193 -1.06 -16.62 -9.05
CA MET A 193 -0.02 -17.22 -8.22
C MET A 193 -0.30 -18.69 -7.90
N TYR A 194 -1.52 -19.05 -7.50
CA TYR A 194 -1.88 -20.42 -7.17
C TYR A 194 -1.85 -21.37 -8.39
N ARG A 195 -1.97 -20.84 -9.60
CA ARG A 195 -1.77 -21.61 -10.85
C ARG A 195 -0.31 -21.95 -11.14
N ALA A 196 0.64 -21.21 -10.56
CA ALA A 196 2.06 -21.48 -10.74
C ALA A 196 2.45 -22.76 -10.00
N GLN A 197 2.65 -23.85 -10.75
CA GLN A 197 3.01 -25.17 -10.27
C GLN A 197 4.30 -25.64 -10.94
N PRO A 198 5.04 -26.62 -10.36
CA PRO A 198 6.19 -27.22 -11.04
C PRO A 198 5.83 -27.66 -12.45
N CYS A 199 6.61 -27.24 -13.45
CA CYS A 199 6.31 -27.43 -14.86
C CYS A 199 6.62 -28.87 -15.36
N GLU A 200 7.47 -29.61 -14.62
CA GLU A 200 7.86 -30.97 -15.00
C GLU A 200 7.81 -31.94 -13.81
N THR A 201 7.64 -33.20 -14.12
CA THR A 201 7.66 -34.29 -13.15
C THR A 201 8.25 -35.55 -13.79
N ALA A 202 9.00 -36.35 -13.01
CA ALA A 202 9.52 -37.63 -13.47
C ALA A 202 8.38 -38.68 -13.59
N PRO A 203 8.53 -39.71 -14.42
CA PRO A 203 7.56 -40.83 -14.49
C PRO A 203 7.31 -41.42 -13.09
N GLY A 204 6.03 -41.61 -12.75
CA GLY A 204 5.62 -42.16 -11.46
C GLY A 204 5.77 -41.19 -10.26
N VAL A 205 6.00 -39.92 -10.53
CA VAL A 205 6.12 -38.89 -9.50
C VAL A 205 5.10 -37.81 -9.77
N TRP A 206 4.51 -37.26 -8.71
CA TRP A 206 3.71 -36.03 -8.77
C TRP A 206 4.35 -34.96 -7.89
N ASN A 207 4.78 -33.87 -8.53
CA ASN A 207 5.30 -32.67 -7.86
C ASN A 207 4.21 -31.61 -7.83
N ARG A 208 4.02 -30.96 -6.65
CA ARG A 208 3.09 -29.86 -6.47
C ARG A 208 3.60 -28.85 -5.47
N ALA A 209 3.23 -27.59 -5.67
CA ALA A 209 3.50 -26.50 -4.74
C ALA A 209 2.24 -26.17 -3.93
N GLU A 210 2.41 -25.97 -2.63
CA GLU A 210 1.39 -25.49 -1.72
C GLU A 210 1.79 -24.10 -1.21
N TYR A 211 0.93 -23.12 -1.42
CA TYR A 211 1.13 -21.73 -0.99
C TYR A 211 0.52 -21.55 0.40
N ARG A 212 1.33 -21.80 1.43
CA ARG A 212 0.92 -21.66 2.83
C ARG A 212 1.02 -20.20 3.28
N PRO A 213 0.13 -19.69 4.18
CA PRO A 213 0.39 -18.46 4.90
C PRO A 213 1.67 -18.57 5.75
N LEU A 214 2.22 -17.45 6.16
CA LEU A 214 3.37 -17.38 7.06
C LEU A 214 3.05 -18.05 8.41
N GLU A 215 4.04 -18.50 9.16
CA GLU A 215 3.80 -19.32 10.36
C GLU A 215 3.26 -18.51 11.56
N GLY A 216 3.60 -17.23 11.68
CA GLY A 216 3.14 -16.33 12.73
C GLY A 216 2.01 -15.38 12.33
N PHE A 217 2.03 -14.16 12.84
CA PHE A 217 1.12 -13.08 12.48
C PHE A 217 1.84 -11.97 11.70
N VAL A 218 1.07 -11.21 10.92
CA VAL A 218 1.57 -10.03 10.21
C VAL A 218 1.26 -8.77 11.03
N TYR A 219 2.25 -7.92 11.23
CA TYR A 219 2.08 -6.59 11.80
C TYR A 219 1.91 -5.57 10.67
N ALA A 220 0.75 -4.96 10.56
CA ALA A 220 0.46 -3.91 9.59
C ALA A 220 0.47 -2.53 10.24
N VAL A 221 1.32 -1.63 9.73
CA VAL A 221 1.41 -0.23 10.13
C VAL A 221 0.99 0.63 8.97
N THR A 222 -0.14 1.33 9.10
CA THR A 222 -0.75 2.02 7.97
C THR A 222 -0.64 3.53 8.08
N PRO A 223 -0.50 4.24 6.93
CA PRO A 223 -0.30 5.67 6.89
C PRO A 223 -1.60 6.43 7.09
N PHE A 224 -1.51 7.76 7.20
CA PHE A 224 -2.69 8.63 7.28
C PHE A 224 -3.21 9.07 5.91
N ASN A 225 -2.35 9.08 4.89
CA ASN A 225 -2.62 9.82 3.67
C ASN A 225 -3.50 9.07 2.64
N PHE A 226 -3.55 7.73 2.71
CA PHE A 226 -4.35 6.91 1.79
C PHE A 226 -5.09 5.81 2.54
N THR A 227 -6.41 5.88 2.59
CA THR A 227 -7.25 4.82 3.17
C THR A 227 -7.13 3.53 2.33
N ALA A 228 -6.98 3.65 1.01
CA ALA A 228 -6.76 2.51 0.12
C ALA A 228 -5.48 1.75 0.46
N ILE A 229 -4.37 2.45 0.74
CA ILE A 229 -3.12 1.83 1.17
C ILE A 229 -3.33 1.10 2.50
N ALA A 230 -4.03 1.72 3.46
CA ALA A 230 -4.34 1.05 4.73
C ALA A 230 -5.10 -0.26 4.51
N GLY A 231 -6.09 -0.26 3.63
CA GLY A 231 -6.85 -1.46 3.26
C GLY A 231 -6.00 -2.53 2.57
N ASN A 232 -5.08 -2.13 1.69
CA ASN A 232 -4.18 -3.07 1.03
C ASN A 232 -3.17 -3.69 2.02
N LEU A 233 -2.64 -2.90 2.96
CA LEU A 233 -1.67 -3.40 3.94
C LEU A 233 -2.23 -4.50 4.84
N VAL A 234 -3.51 -4.45 5.14
CA VAL A 234 -4.18 -5.51 5.93
C VAL A 234 -4.83 -6.57 5.03
N GLY A 235 -5.34 -6.16 3.88
CA GLY A 235 -6.08 -7.03 2.96
C GLY A 235 -5.21 -8.03 2.20
N ALA A 236 -4.06 -7.60 1.67
CA ALA A 236 -3.16 -8.47 0.92
C ALA A 236 -2.67 -9.68 1.75
N PRO A 237 -2.11 -9.51 2.96
CA PRO A 237 -1.75 -10.66 3.80
C PRO A 237 -2.96 -11.49 4.24
N ALA A 238 -4.10 -10.86 4.57
CA ALA A 238 -5.29 -11.58 4.99
C ALA A 238 -5.85 -12.45 3.85
N LEU A 239 -5.92 -11.95 2.62
CA LEU A 239 -6.32 -12.72 1.43
C LEU A 239 -5.46 -13.98 1.26
N MET A 240 -4.15 -13.89 1.53
CA MET A 240 -3.22 -15.01 1.44
C MET A 240 -3.29 -15.97 2.64
N GLY A 241 -4.27 -15.80 3.54
CA GLY A 241 -4.54 -16.70 4.66
C GLY A 241 -3.83 -16.34 5.95
N ASN A 242 -3.17 -15.18 6.03
CA ASN A 242 -2.53 -14.72 7.27
C ASN A 242 -3.54 -14.03 8.19
N THR A 243 -3.18 -13.92 9.46
CA THR A 243 -3.82 -13.04 10.43
C THR A 243 -2.99 -11.79 10.66
N VAL A 244 -3.66 -10.68 10.94
CA VAL A 244 -3.05 -9.36 10.96
C VAL A 244 -3.35 -8.66 12.29
N VAL A 245 -2.32 -8.09 12.90
CA VAL A 245 -2.46 -7.07 13.95
C VAL A 245 -2.24 -5.71 13.29
N TRP A 246 -3.29 -4.91 13.27
CA TRP A 246 -3.33 -3.64 12.53
C TRP A 246 -3.20 -2.45 13.47
N LYS A 247 -2.12 -1.70 13.33
CA LYS A 247 -1.93 -0.40 13.97
C LYS A 247 -2.23 0.70 12.94
N PRO A 248 -3.41 1.33 12.98
CA PRO A 248 -3.75 2.43 12.09
C PRO A 248 -2.97 3.70 12.45
N SER A 249 -2.85 4.64 11.51
CA SER A 249 -2.42 5.99 11.87
C SER A 249 -3.44 6.65 12.78
N ASN A 250 -2.98 7.27 13.88
CA ASN A 250 -3.87 7.96 14.82
C ASN A 250 -4.63 9.13 14.19
N SER A 251 -4.13 9.68 13.08
CA SER A 251 -4.78 10.77 12.32
C SER A 251 -5.77 10.30 11.25
N ALA A 252 -5.96 8.97 11.07
CA ALA A 252 -6.87 8.42 10.06
C ALA A 252 -7.70 7.26 10.61
N VAL A 253 -7.97 7.23 11.92
CA VAL A 253 -8.65 6.10 12.57
C VAL A 253 -10.09 5.97 12.10
N LEU A 254 -10.80 7.06 11.87
CA LEU A 254 -12.20 7.06 11.46
C LEU A 254 -12.44 6.28 10.16
N SER A 255 -11.71 6.60 9.09
CA SER A 255 -11.85 5.90 7.81
C SER A 255 -11.38 4.44 7.89
N ASN A 256 -10.35 4.16 8.68
CA ASN A 256 -9.82 2.82 8.88
C ASN A 256 -10.76 1.94 9.72
N TYR A 257 -11.43 2.50 10.73
CA TYR A 257 -12.45 1.80 11.51
C TYR A 257 -13.67 1.46 10.64
N LEU A 258 -14.12 2.41 9.82
CA LEU A 258 -15.21 2.16 8.86
C LEU A 258 -14.83 1.03 7.89
N LEU A 259 -13.62 1.03 7.37
CA LEU A 259 -13.12 -0.05 6.51
C LEU A 259 -13.15 -1.41 7.21
N LEU A 260 -12.72 -1.49 8.48
CA LEU A 260 -12.78 -2.75 9.22
C LEU A 260 -14.23 -3.24 9.40
N THR A 261 -15.16 -2.33 9.69
CA THR A 261 -16.58 -2.70 9.82
C THR A 261 -17.17 -3.21 8.50
N ILE A 262 -16.73 -2.65 7.37
CA ILE A 262 -17.10 -3.14 6.04
C ILE A 262 -16.54 -4.55 5.77
N LEU A 263 -15.30 -4.80 6.14
CA LEU A 263 -14.69 -6.13 6.02
C LEU A 263 -15.42 -7.17 6.91
N GLU A 264 -15.81 -6.80 8.12
CA GLU A 264 -16.63 -7.64 9.00
C GLU A 264 -18.02 -7.93 8.37
N GLU A 265 -18.70 -6.93 7.80
CA GLU A 265 -19.98 -7.11 7.09
C GLU A 265 -19.80 -7.98 5.83
N ALA A 266 -18.67 -7.88 5.17
CA ALA A 266 -18.33 -8.73 4.03
C ALA A 266 -18.12 -10.20 4.41
N GLY A 267 -17.95 -10.50 5.71
CA GLY A 267 -17.80 -11.86 6.23
C GLY A 267 -16.38 -12.19 6.71
N LEU A 268 -15.52 -11.20 6.93
CA LEU A 268 -14.21 -11.44 7.53
C LEU A 268 -14.37 -12.03 8.94
N PRO A 269 -13.79 -13.22 9.23
CA PRO A 269 -13.94 -13.83 10.54
C PRO A 269 -13.23 -13.03 11.64
N LYS A 270 -13.80 -13.08 12.85
CA LYS A 270 -13.25 -12.45 14.05
C LYS A 270 -11.83 -12.95 14.33
N GLY A 271 -10.93 -12.03 14.67
CA GLY A 271 -9.52 -12.33 14.97
C GLY A 271 -8.60 -12.46 13.76
N VAL A 272 -9.12 -12.47 12.53
CA VAL A 272 -8.27 -12.43 11.31
C VAL A 272 -7.56 -11.09 11.20
N ILE A 273 -8.27 -9.98 11.43
CA ILE A 273 -7.69 -8.65 11.58
C ILE A 273 -8.06 -8.13 12.97
N ASN A 274 -7.05 -7.76 13.77
CA ASN A 274 -7.20 -7.14 15.08
C ASN A 274 -6.75 -5.69 14.99
N PHE A 275 -7.58 -4.76 15.50
CA PHE A 275 -7.40 -3.31 15.34
C PHE A 275 -6.93 -2.69 16.65
N VAL A 276 -5.69 -2.20 16.68
CA VAL A 276 -5.02 -1.71 17.89
C VAL A 276 -4.52 -0.26 17.69
N PRO A 277 -5.41 0.74 17.68
CA PRO A 277 -4.99 2.14 17.69
C PRO A 277 -4.30 2.49 19.02
N GLY A 278 -3.41 3.48 19.03
CA GLY A 278 -2.71 3.91 20.25
C GLY A 278 -1.27 4.29 20.02
N GLU A 279 -0.45 4.18 21.08
CA GLU A 279 0.94 4.61 21.07
C GLU A 279 1.82 3.75 20.17
N PRO A 280 2.37 4.31 19.06
CA PRO A 280 3.01 3.50 18.03
C PRO A 280 4.30 2.83 18.50
N VAL A 281 5.05 3.43 19.41
CA VAL A 281 6.33 2.87 19.88
C VAL A 281 6.08 1.65 20.76
N GLU A 282 5.17 1.76 21.73
CA GLU A 282 4.84 0.68 22.67
C GLU A 282 4.22 -0.53 21.96
N ILE A 283 3.25 -0.28 21.08
CA ILE A 283 2.61 -1.33 20.28
C ILE A 283 3.64 -2.04 19.40
N SER A 284 4.49 -1.27 18.69
CA SER A 284 5.52 -1.84 17.81
C SER A 284 6.53 -2.69 18.56
N GLN A 285 6.98 -2.24 19.74
CA GLN A 285 7.93 -3.00 20.56
C GLN A 285 7.38 -4.36 20.97
N GLN A 286 6.12 -4.42 21.40
CA GLN A 286 5.51 -5.68 21.80
C GLN A 286 5.36 -6.65 20.63
N LEU A 287 4.88 -6.16 19.46
CA LEU A 287 4.63 -7.00 18.31
C LEU A 287 5.93 -7.51 17.68
N ILE A 288 6.93 -6.63 17.50
CA ILE A 288 8.22 -7.01 16.87
C ILE A 288 9.06 -7.88 17.80
N ASN A 289 8.91 -7.77 19.12
CA ASN A 289 9.64 -8.62 20.06
C ASN A 289 8.95 -9.95 20.36
N HIS A 290 7.87 -10.30 19.64
CA HIS A 290 7.19 -11.56 19.84
C HIS A 290 7.78 -12.68 18.95
N PRO A 291 8.01 -13.90 19.46
CA PRO A 291 8.57 -15.01 18.66
C PRO A 291 7.74 -15.40 17.42
N ASP A 292 6.44 -15.24 17.49
CA ASP A 292 5.51 -15.53 16.38
C ASP A 292 5.33 -14.34 15.41
N PHE A 293 6.14 -13.27 15.51
CA PHE A 293 6.17 -12.20 14.51
C PHE A 293 6.74 -12.73 13.20
N SER A 294 5.95 -12.71 12.11
CA SER A 294 6.35 -13.29 10.83
C SER A 294 6.48 -12.29 9.70
N ALA A 295 5.86 -11.13 9.80
CA ALA A 295 6.04 -10.07 8.81
C ALA A 295 5.71 -8.68 9.36
N LEU A 296 6.43 -7.67 8.85
CA LEU A 296 6.07 -6.26 8.88
C LEU A 296 5.54 -5.84 7.52
N HIS A 297 4.32 -5.29 7.47
CA HIS A 297 3.79 -4.60 6.30
C HIS A 297 3.59 -3.12 6.66
N PHE A 298 4.44 -2.27 6.10
CA PHE A 298 4.61 -0.88 6.56
C PHE A 298 4.45 0.12 5.43
N THR A 299 3.70 1.17 5.68
CA THR A 299 3.79 2.42 4.90
C THR A 299 3.81 3.60 5.86
N GLY A 300 4.82 4.45 5.74
CA GLY A 300 5.00 5.59 6.63
C GLY A 300 6.35 6.28 6.49
N SER A 301 6.83 6.96 7.54
CA SER A 301 8.08 7.70 7.46
C SER A 301 9.31 6.78 7.36
N THR A 302 10.27 7.17 6.53
CA THR A 302 11.55 6.46 6.33
C THR A 302 12.30 6.24 7.66
N GLN A 303 12.26 7.22 8.58
CA GLN A 303 12.97 7.11 9.85
C GLN A 303 12.35 6.06 10.77
N VAL A 304 11.02 5.96 10.79
CA VAL A 304 10.32 4.91 11.55
C VAL A 304 10.63 3.54 10.95
N PHE A 305 10.55 3.40 9.63
CA PHE A 305 10.86 2.14 8.95
C PHE A 305 12.28 1.66 9.23
N LYS A 306 13.29 2.55 9.14
CA LYS A 306 14.69 2.23 9.49
C LYS A 306 14.83 1.71 10.93
N LYS A 307 14.13 2.32 11.90
CA LYS A 307 14.15 1.87 13.30
C LYS A 307 13.54 0.48 13.45
N LEU A 308 12.37 0.24 12.86
CA LEU A 308 11.70 -1.06 12.93
C LEU A 308 12.52 -2.15 12.23
N TYR A 309 13.07 -1.84 11.05
CA TYR A 309 13.93 -2.76 10.30
C TYR A 309 15.19 -3.14 11.10
N GLY A 310 15.85 -2.14 11.69
CA GLY A 310 17.02 -2.35 12.54
C GLY A 310 16.70 -3.21 13.76
N GLN A 311 15.56 -3.00 14.41
CA GLN A 311 15.12 -3.81 15.53
C GLN A 311 14.82 -5.27 15.15
N ILE A 312 14.15 -5.48 14.01
CA ILE A 312 13.91 -6.83 13.47
C ILE A 312 15.25 -7.55 13.23
N GLY A 313 16.23 -6.87 12.63
CA GLY A 313 17.56 -7.42 12.42
C GLY A 313 18.28 -7.77 13.73
N ALA A 314 18.20 -6.89 14.72
CA ALA A 314 18.79 -7.13 16.05
C ALA A 314 18.12 -8.30 16.79
N ASN A 315 16.81 -8.47 16.65
CA ASN A 315 16.08 -9.59 17.23
C ASN A 315 16.39 -10.92 16.51
N LEU A 316 16.53 -10.86 15.18
CA LEU A 316 16.92 -12.02 14.38
C LEU A 316 18.30 -12.55 14.80
N SER A 317 19.26 -11.67 15.07
CA SER A 317 20.60 -12.06 15.52
C SER A 317 20.64 -12.71 16.92
N LYS A 318 19.53 -12.66 17.66
CA LYS A 318 19.34 -13.28 18.97
C LYS A 318 18.47 -14.54 18.90
N ASP A 319 18.20 -15.06 17.71
CA ASP A 319 17.35 -16.23 17.48
C ASP A 319 15.94 -16.11 18.09
N LEU A 320 15.39 -14.87 18.12
CA LEU A 320 14.07 -14.63 18.73
C LEU A 320 12.92 -15.23 17.91
N TYR A 321 13.03 -15.21 16.57
CA TYR A 321 11.93 -15.56 15.68
C TYR A 321 11.97 -17.01 15.23
N ARG A 322 10.79 -17.59 14.96
CA ARG A 322 10.65 -18.95 14.43
C ARG A 322 11.07 -19.07 12.97
N GLU A 323 10.95 -18.00 12.19
CA GLU A 323 11.32 -17.93 10.77
C GLU A 323 11.98 -16.58 10.49
N TYR A 324 12.56 -16.41 9.31
CA TYR A 324 13.02 -15.09 8.85
C TYR A 324 11.82 -14.19 8.55
N PRO A 325 11.54 -13.14 9.35
CA PRO A 325 10.39 -12.30 9.13
C PRO A 325 10.45 -11.60 7.78
N ARG A 326 9.30 -11.49 7.11
CA ARG A 326 9.19 -10.69 5.89
C ARG A 326 9.11 -9.22 6.27
N VAL A 327 9.91 -8.39 5.63
CA VAL A 327 9.85 -6.94 5.80
C VAL A 327 9.46 -6.33 4.47
N VAL A 328 8.26 -5.74 4.44
CA VAL A 328 7.70 -5.07 3.27
C VAL A 328 7.40 -3.64 3.67
N GLY A 329 8.04 -2.69 3.02
CA GLY A 329 7.95 -1.30 3.38
C GLY A 329 7.91 -0.37 2.19
N GLU A 330 6.99 0.59 2.26
CA GLU A 330 6.94 1.77 1.42
C GLU A 330 7.11 3.01 2.30
N THR A 331 8.04 3.88 1.93
CA THR A 331 8.37 5.05 2.74
C THR A 331 8.30 6.34 1.94
N GLY A 332 9.01 7.37 2.36
CA GLY A 332 9.00 8.66 1.72
C GLY A 332 9.63 8.70 0.33
N GLY A 333 9.55 9.85 -0.29
CA GLY A 333 10.15 10.15 -1.58
C GLY A 333 10.66 11.58 -1.66
N LYS A 334 11.54 11.84 -2.59
CA LYS A 334 11.95 13.18 -2.99
C LYS A 334 11.90 13.26 -4.52
N ASN A 335 10.69 13.22 -5.03
CA ASN A 335 10.40 12.96 -6.44
C ASN A 335 10.67 14.19 -7.30
N PHE A 336 10.99 13.95 -8.57
CA PHE A 336 11.43 14.99 -9.48
C PHE A 336 10.57 15.10 -10.74
N HIS A 337 10.52 16.33 -11.28
CA HIS A 337 10.18 16.60 -12.67
C HIS A 337 11.41 17.18 -13.37
N LEU A 338 11.77 16.64 -14.53
CA LEU A 338 12.84 17.12 -15.39
C LEU A 338 12.23 17.69 -16.67
N ILE A 339 12.36 19.00 -16.87
CA ILE A 339 11.77 19.74 -17.98
C ILE A 339 12.85 20.03 -19.00
N HIS A 340 12.78 19.33 -20.15
CA HIS A 340 13.66 19.51 -21.29
C HIS A 340 13.23 20.72 -22.15
N PRO A 341 14.13 21.39 -22.91
CA PRO A 341 13.76 22.50 -23.81
C PRO A 341 12.64 22.17 -24.80
N SER A 342 12.51 20.91 -25.23
CA SER A 342 11.45 20.47 -26.15
C SER A 342 10.10 20.16 -25.48
N ALA A 343 9.94 20.37 -24.18
CA ALA A 343 8.72 20.06 -23.45
C ALA A 343 7.52 20.89 -23.94
N SER A 344 6.31 20.32 -23.79
CA SER A 344 5.08 21.10 -23.88
C SER A 344 4.88 21.85 -22.57
N LEU A 345 5.21 23.14 -22.52
CA LEU A 345 5.30 23.89 -21.28
C LEU A 345 3.98 23.98 -20.53
N ASP A 346 2.87 24.25 -21.22
CA ASP A 346 1.54 24.33 -20.58
C ASP A 346 1.19 23.02 -19.88
N HIS A 347 1.45 21.90 -20.55
CA HIS A 347 1.23 20.57 -19.99
C HIS A 347 2.17 20.28 -18.81
N ALA A 348 3.45 20.62 -18.94
CA ALA A 348 4.43 20.42 -17.88
C ALA A 348 4.12 21.26 -16.63
N VAL A 349 3.66 22.51 -16.80
CA VAL A 349 3.23 23.41 -15.72
C VAL A 349 2.03 22.81 -14.97
N LEU A 350 0.96 22.43 -15.68
CA LEU A 350 -0.24 21.87 -15.04
C LEU A 350 0.04 20.51 -14.37
N SER A 351 0.87 19.68 -14.97
CA SER A 351 1.33 18.42 -14.37
C SER A 351 2.17 18.66 -13.14
N THR A 352 3.03 19.68 -13.13
CA THR A 352 3.82 20.08 -11.96
C THR A 352 2.93 20.62 -10.85
N LEU A 353 1.96 21.48 -11.16
CA LEU A 353 1.02 22.02 -10.19
C LEU A 353 0.25 20.89 -9.50
N ARG A 354 -0.32 19.96 -10.26
CA ARG A 354 -1.01 18.79 -9.72
C ARG A 354 -0.05 17.90 -8.94
N GLY A 355 1.09 17.56 -9.51
CA GLY A 355 2.08 16.68 -8.88
C GLY A 355 2.61 17.19 -7.55
N ALA A 356 2.76 18.51 -7.41
CA ALA A 356 3.28 19.13 -6.18
C ALA A 356 2.21 19.43 -5.13
N PHE A 357 1.00 19.81 -5.52
CA PHE A 357 0.04 20.43 -4.62
C PHE A 357 -1.26 19.66 -4.39
N GLU A 358 -1.58 18.66 -5.23
CA GLU A 358 -2.68 17.74 -4.91
C GLU A 358 -2.51 17.17 -3.49
N PHE A 359 -3.59 17.20 -2.72
CA PHE A 359 -3.58 16.77 -1.32
C PHE A 359 -2.44 17.42 -0.51
N GLN A 360 -2.20 18.71 -0.75
CA GLN A 360 -1.22 19.53 -0.02
C GLN A 360 0.21 18.95 -0.05
N GLY A 361 0.58 18.25 -1.14
CA GLY A 361 1.87 17.59 -1.26
C GLY A 361 2.12 16.45 -0.25
N GLN A 362 1.09 15.95 0.42
CA GLN A 362 1.18 14.88 1.42
C GLN A 362 1.10 13.48 0.78
N LYS A 363 1.71 13.32 -0.39
CA LYS A 363 1.87 12.03 -1.07
C LYS A 363 3.35 11.67 -1.09
N CYS A 364 3.67 10.41 -0.80
CA CYS A 364 5.05 9.92 -0.94
C CYS A 364 5.59 10.14 -2.36
N SER A 365 4.69 10.13 -3.36
CA SER A 365 4.95 10.37 -4.78
C SER A 365 4.83 11.82 -5.24
N ALA A 366 4.53 12.79 -4.35
CA ALA A 366 4.38 14.19 -4.73
C ALA A 366 5.67 14.76 -5.33
N ASN A 367 5.53 15.57 -6.39
CA ASN A 367 6.66 16.28 -6.97
C ASN A 367 7.19 17.34 -5.99
N SER A 368 8.43 17.22 -5.58
CA SER A 368 9.06 18.15 -4.64
C SER A 368 10.38 18.73 -5.13
N ARG A 369 10.92 18.18 -6.24
CA ARG A 369 12.10 18.68 -6.95
C ARG A 369 11.73 18.98 -8.40
N LEU A 370 12.16 20.13 -8.88
CA LEU A 370 11.92 20.55 -10.25
C LEU A 370 13.24 20.97 -10.90
N TYR A 371 13.55 20.41 -12.05
CA TYR A 371 14.73 20.74 -12.82
C TYR A 371 14.28 21.25 -14.18
N VAL A 372 14.56 22.52 -14.49
CA VAL A 372 14.07 23.20 -15.69
C VAL A 372 15.24 23.70 -16.52
N ALA A 373 15.19 23.46 -17.82
CA ALA A 373 16.20 23.99 -18.75
C ALA A 373 16.15 25.53 -18.78
N GLU A 374 17.32 26.16 -18.86
CA GLU A 374 17.48 27.61 -18.81
C GLU A 374 16.68 28.33 -19.90
N SER A 375 16.70 27.81 -21.13
CA SER A 375 15.98 28.40 -22.27
C SER A 375 14.46 28.50 -22.12
N VAL A 376 13.86 27.68 -21.25
CA VAL A 376 12.40 27.66 -21.02
C VAL A 376 12.01 28.12 -19.61
N TRP A 377 12.97 28.49 -18.78
CA TRP A 377 12.74 28.81 -17.36
C TRP A 377 11.79 29.99 -17.14
N GLU A 378 12.03 31.11 -17.82
CA GLU A 378 11.24 32.33 -17.65
C GLU A 378 9.75 32.11 -17.99
N GLU A 379 9.50 31.43 -19.11
CA GLU A 379 8.14 31.10 -19.51
C GLU A 379 7.50 30.09 -18.55
N PHE A 380 8.23 29.03 -18.19
CA PHE A 380 7.75 27.99 -17.28
C PHE A 380 7.42 28.57 -15.90
N SER A 381 8.33 29.33 -15.30
CA SER A 381 8.17 29.88 -13.95
C SER A 381 7.03 30.89 -13.87
N SER A 382 6.91 31.77 -14.88
CA SER A 382 5.81 32.71 -14.99
C SER A 382 4.45 32.02 -15.09
N LYS A 383 4.33 31.00 -15.96
CA LYS A 383 3.10 30.21 -16.12
C LYS A 383 2.75 29.44 -14.84
N LEU A 384 3.75 28.82 -14.17
CA LEU A 384 3.51 28.10 -12.92
C LEU A 384 3.04 29.04 -11.82
N LYS A 385 3.67 30.20 -11.67
CA LYS A 385 3.26 31.23 -10.72
C LYS A 385 1.80 31.66 -10.97
N SER A 386 1.46 32.01 -12.21
CA SER A 386 0.10 32.42 -12.58
C SER A 386 -0.93 31.31 -12.32
N ALA A 387 -0.58 30.06 -12.61
CA ALA A 387 -1.45 28.91 -12.31
C ALA A 387 -1.63 28.71 -10.81
N MET A 388 -0.59 28.89 -9.99
CA MET A 388 -0.66 28.80 -8.53
C MET A 388 -1.58 29.87 -7.93
N GLU A 389 -1.67 31.08 -8.50
CA GLU A 389 -2.57 32.16 -8.05
C GLU A 389 -4.05 31.78 -8.17
N THR A 390 -4.39 30.79 -9.01
CA THR A 390 -5.76 30.29 -9.18
C THR A 390 -6.14 29.18 -8.18
N ILE A 391 -5.19 28.69 -7.38
CA ILE A 391 -5.45 27.62 -6.40
C ILE A 391 -6.33 28.14 -5.27
N THR A 392 -7.49 27.51 -5.11
CA THR A 392 -8.37 27.76 -3.96
C THR A 392 -7.96 26.89 -2.77
N ILE A 393 -7.83 27.54 -1.60
CA ILE A 393 -7.38 26.88 -0.35
C ILE A 393 -8.44 27.10 0.72
N GLY A 394 -8.81 26.05 1.44
CA GLY A 394 -9.77 26.15 2.52
C GLY A 394 -10.32 24.80 2.96
N SER A 395 -11.39 24.81 3.75
CA SER A 395 -12.09 23.59 4.10
C SER A 395 -12.61 22.89 2.84
N THR A 396 -12.40 21.60 2.76
CA THR A 396 -12.89 20.73 1.68
C THR A 396 -14.19 20.01 2.05
N THR A 397 -14.70 20.25 3.26
CA THR A 397 -15.87 19.57 3.85
C THR A 397 -17.00 20.51 4.22
N ASP A 398 -16.78 21.82 4.17
CA ASP A 398 -17.84 22.82 4.29
C ASP A 398 -18.67 22.85 3.01
N THR A 399 -19.99 22.71 3.14
CA THR A 399 -20.92 22.66 2.01
C THR A 399 -20.84 23.86 1.08
N ALA A 400 -20.41 25.03 1.60
CA ALA A 400 -20.19 26.25 0.82
C ALA A 400 -18.85 26.26 0.05
N SER A 401 -17.90 25.39 0.43
CA SER A 401 -16.51 25.41 -0.08
C SER A 401 -15.98 24.03 -0.53
N LEU A 402 -16.88 23.11 -0.91
CA LEU A 402 -16.53 21.77 -1.39
C LEU A 402 -15.62 21.76 -2.64
N HIS A 403 -15.52 22.89 -3.35
CA HIS A 403 -14.76 23.03 -4.59
C HIS A 403 -13.31 23.48 -4.38
N ASN A 404 -12.85 23.63 -3.12
CA ASN A 404 -11.45 23.97 -2.87
C ASN A 404 -10.52 22.87 -3.41
N PHE A 405 -9.48 23.31 -4.14
CA PHE A 405 -8.48 22.40 -4.69
C PHE A 405 -7.57 21.85 -3.60
N MET A 406 -7.14 22.70 -2.65
CA MET A 406 -6.29 22.34 -1.53
C MET A 406 -7.01 22.51 -0.19
N GLY A 407 -6.77 21.55 0.70
CA GLY A 407 -7.19 21.57 2.09
C GLY A 407 -6.03 21.84 3.06
N PRO A 408 -6.21 21.50 4.36
CA PRO A 408 -5.18 21.62 5.39
C PRO A 408 -4.19 20.45 5.32
N VAL A 409 -3.00 20.64 5.95
CA VAL A 409 -2.14 19.49 6.28
C VAL A 409 -2.69 18.75 7.49
N ILE A 410 -2.27 17.51 7.68
CA ILE A 410 -2.97 16.52 8.51
C ILE A 410 -3.06 16.85 10.01
N HIS A 411 -2.04 17.45 10.59
CA HIS A 411 -1.99 17.72 12.04
C HIS A 411 -1.00 18.84 12.38
N GLU A 412 -1.07 19.33 13.60
CA GLU A 412 -0.25 20.43 14.12
C GLU A 412 1.26 20.19 13.98
N GLN A 413 1.73 18.97 14.22
CA GLN A 413 3.15 18.64 14.07
C GLN A 413 3.63 18.82 12.62
N SER A 414 2.82 18.40 11.62
CA SER A 414 3.11 18.64 10.20
C SER A 414 3.10 20.13 9.88
N PHE A 415 2.13 20.87 10.38
CA PHE A 415 2.05 22.31 10.22
C PHE A 415 3.29 23.00 10.76
N ASN A 416 3.64 22.78 12.02
CA ASN A 416 4.79 23.40 12.68
C ASN A 416 6.11 23.07 11.97
N LYS A 417 6.27 21.83 11.51
CA LYS A 417 7.43 21.42 10.71
C LYS A 417 7.52 22.23 9.41
N LEU A 418 6.41 22.35 8.67
CA LEU A 418 6.38 23.08 7.40
C LEU A 418 6.57 24.57 7.58
N GLN A 419 5.99 25.17 8.61
CA GLN A 419 6.23 26.55 9.00
C GLN A 419 7.74 26.79 9.24
N GLY A 420 8.39 25.91 10.01
CA GLY A 420 9.84 25.98 10.23
C GLY A 420 10.67 25.87 8.96
N VAL A 421 10.24 25.04 8.00
CA VAL A 421 10.88 24.93 6.67
C VAL A 421 10.73 26.24 5.88
N LEU A 422 9.56 26.85 5.89
CA LEU A 422 9.31 28.12 5.20
C LEU A 422 10.11 29.27 5.82
N GLU A 423 10.21 29.31 7.15
CA GLU A 423 11.04 30.30 7.86
C GLU A 423 12.55 30.09 7.57
N GLN A 424 12.99 28.85 7.39
CA GLN A 424 14.34 28.54 6.92
C GLN A 424 14.54 29.10 5.50
N ALA A 425 13.58 28.84 4.60
CA ALA A 425 13.66 29.31 3.21
C ALA A 425 13.73 30.84 3.10
N LYS A 426 13.00 31.58 3.95
CA LYS A 426 13.03 33.06 3.98
C LYS A 426 14.40 33.62 4.40
N LYS A 427 15.19 32.87 5.15
CA LYS A 427 16.48 33.30 5.70
C LYS A 427 17.70 32.82 4.90
N ASP A 428 17.50 31.84 4.04
CA ASP A 428 18.59 31.20 3.31
C ASP A 428 18.92 31.98 2.02
N PRO A 429 20.15 32.49 1.85
CA PRO A 429 20.53 33.31 0.68
C PRO A 429 20.60 32.50 -0.63
N GLU A 430 20.67 31.16 -0.58
CA GLU A 430 20.65 30.31 -1.76
C GLU A 430 19.22 29.99 -2.24
N LEU A 431 18.19 30.48 -1.52
CA LEU A 431 16.79 30.23 -1.82
C LEU A 431 16.06 31.54 -2.16
N THR A 432 15.19 31.46 -3.16
CA THR A 432 14.26 32.53 -3.51
C THR A 432 12.84 31.97 -3.52
N ILE A 433 11.97 32.46 -2.65
CA ILE A 433 10.55 32.12 -2.71
C ILE A 433 9.91 32.91 -3.85
N ILE A 434 9.50 32.23 -4.91
CA ILE A 434 8.86 32.83 -6.11
C ILE A 434 7.38 33.11 -5.83
N GLN A 435 6.71 32.17 -5.11
CA GLN A 435 5.27 32.26 -4.78
C GLN A 435 4.98 31.50 -3.49
N GLY A 436 4.00 31.96 -2.69
CA GLY A 436 3.56 31.32 -1.45
C GLY A 436 4.42 31.72 -0.24
N GLY A 437 4.66 30.78 0.68
CA GLY A 437 5.49 30.99 1.86
C GLY A 437 4.72 31.37 3.12
N GLU A 438 3.37 31.37 3.07
CA GLU A 438 2.54 31.77 4.20
C GLU A 438 1.80 30.54 4.81
N THR A 439 1.42 30.69 6.07
CA THR A 439 0.72 29.64 6.83
C THR A 439 -0.38 30.27 7.69
N ASP A 440 -1.50 29.55 7.88
CA ASP A 440 -2.59 29.95 8.76
C ASP A 440 -3.05 28.77 9.63
N LYS A 441 -3.10 29.00 10.96
CA LYS A 441 -3.47 27.99 11.95
C LYS A 441 -4.69 28.42 12.79
N GLN A 442 -5.41 29.47 12.40
CA GLN A 442 -6.52 29.99 13.23
C GLN A 442 -7.66 28.98 13.37
N ALA A 443 -8.11 28.39 12.25
CA ALA A 443 -9.20 27.41 12.24
C ALA A 443 -8.70 26.00 11.97
N GLY A 444 -7.75 25.85 11.06
CA GLY A 444 -7.17 24.60 10.61
C GLY A 444 -5.68 24.75 10.29
N PHE A 445 -5.08 23.67 9.84
CA PHE A 445 -3.62 23.62 9.58
C PHE A 445 -3.30 23.93 8.11
N PHE A 446 -3.49 25.20 7.69
CA PHE A 446 -3.33 25.59 6.30
C PHE A 446 -1.90 26.08 6.00
N VAL A 447 -1.31 25.50 4.96
CA VAL A 447 0.00 25.87 4.41
C VAL A 447 -0.18 26.20 2.94
N GLN A 448 0.22 27.39 2.52
CA GLN A 448 0.10 27.81 1.13
C GLN A 448 1.03 26.98 0.22
N PRO A 449 0.59 26.68 -1.04
CA PRO A 449 1.47 26.10 -2.03
C PRO A 449 2.64 27.03 -2.27
N THR A 450 3.86 26.49 -2.13
CA THR A 450 5.07 27.31 -2.15
C THR A 450 6.03 26.82 -3.22
N PHE A 451 6.42 27.74 -4.09
CA PHE A 451 7.39 27.55 -5.16
C PHE A 451 8.68 28.29 -4.83
N ILE A 452 9.78 27.55 -4.71
CA ILE A 452 11.10 28.04 -4.34
C ILE A 452 12.08 27.75 -5.46
N GLN A 453 12.99 28.69 -5.74
CA GLN A 453 14.15 28.47 -6.61
C GLN A 453 15.42 28.39 -5.77
N THR A 454 16.33 27.50 -6.14
CA THR A 454 17.69 27.46 -5.60
C THR A 454 18.72 27.59 -6.72
N THR A 455 19.85 28.23 -6.42
CA THR A 455 21.03 28.30 -7.30
C THR A 455 22.00 27.14 -7.06
N ASN A 456 21.79 26.36 -5.98
CA ASN A 456 22.65 25.26 -5.59
C ASN A 456 21.97 23.91 -5.89
N PRO A 457 22.50 23.11 -6.88
CA PRO A 457 21.89 21.82 -7.24
C PRO A 457 22.01 20.76 -6.15
N GLU A 458 22.79 21.01 -5.10
CA GLU A 458 22.97 20.11 -3.95
C GLU A 458 22.36 20.68 -2.66
N HIS A 459 21.50 21.69 -2.78
CA HIS A 459 20.84 22.29 -1.64
C HIS A 459 20.02 21.28 -0.84
N GLU A 460 19.96 21.45 0.50
CA GLU A 460 19.22 20.57 1.41
C GLU A 460 17.72 20.44 1.04
N PHE A 461 17.12 21.47 0.46
CA PHE A 461 15.73 21.46 -0.02
C PHE A 461 15.50 20.51 -1.20
N LEU A 462 16.54 20.12 -1.91
CA LEU A 462 16.50 19.07 -2.94
C LEU A 462 16.78 17.67 -2.39
N LYS A 463 17.17 17.52 -1.11
CA LYS A 463 17.54 16.26 -0.46
C LYS A 463 16.45 15.77 0.50
N ARG A 464 16.00 16.64 1.38
CA ARG A 464 15.10 16.32 2.50
C ARG A 464 13.64 16.32 2.09
N GLU A 465 12.89 15.27 2.47
CA GLU A 465 11.45 15.21 2.30
C GLU A 465 10.73 16.10 3.32
N PHE A 466 9.89 17.00 2.83
CA PHE A 466 9.07 17.89 3.68
C PHE A 466 7.68 17.32 3.93
N PHE A 467 7.12 16.59 2.99
CA PHE A 467 5.77 16.03 3.02
C PHE A 467 4.71 17.12 3.20
N GLY A 468 4.75 18.11 2.33
CA GLY A 468 3.91 19.30 2.33
C GLY A 468 3.97 20.03 0.99
N PRO A 469 3.19 21.11 0.80
CA PRO A 469 3.01 21.78 -0.47
C PRO A 469 4.18 22.72 -0.83
N ILE A 470 5.39 22.16 -0.90
CA ILE A 470 6.62 22.90 -1.18
C ILE A 470 7.37 22.20 -2.32
N VAL A 471 7.56 22.91 -3.43
CA VAL A 471 8.38 22.45 -4.55
C VAL A 471 9.59 23.36 -4.72
N THR A 472 10.77 22.77 -4.91
CA THR A 472 12.03 23.48 -5.09
C THR A 472 12.59 23.24 -6.48
N ALA A 473 12.85 24.32 -7.23
CA ALA A 473 13.38 24.29 -8.58
C ALA A 473 14.87 24.60 -8.61
N TYR A 474 15.56 23.93 -9.51
CA TYR A 474 16.92 24.27 -9.98
C TYR A 474 16.91 24.46 -11.49
N VAL A 475 17.52 25.54 -11.97
CA VAL A 475 17.63 25.84 -13.39
C VAL A 475 18.97 25.32 -13.90
N TYR A 476 18.94 24.46 -14.92
CA TYR A 476 20.15 23.91 -15.53
C TYR A 476 20.36 24.45 -16.94
N LYS A 477 21.62 24.58 -17.39
CA LYS A 477 21.92 24.97 -18.75
C LYS A 477 21.52 23.89 -19.74
N ASP A 478 20.91 24.24 -20.87
CA ASP A 478 20.45 23.28 -21.89
C ASP A 478 21.52 22.27 -22.29
N ALA A 479 22.77 22.73 -22.43
CA ALA A 479 23.93 21.88 -22.77
C ALA A 479 24.30 20.87 -21.65
N ASP A 480 23.81 21.05 -20.43
CA ASP A 480 24.10 20.21 -19.27
C ASP A 480 23.00 19.18 -18.98
N TYR A 481 22.13 18.90 -19.97
CA TYR A 481 21.00 17.96 -19.80
C TYR A 481 21.44 16.58 -19.28
N GLU A 482 22.53 16.02 -19.78
CA GLU A 482 23.06 14.75 -19.29
C GLU A 482 23.64 14.88 -17.86
N LYS A 483 24.39 15.96 -17.60
CA LYS A 483 24.99 16.20 -16.28
C LYS A 483 23.97 16.44 -15.17
N ILE A 484 22.85 17.09 -15.50
CA ILE A 484 21.79 17.30 -14.49
C ILE A 484 21.15 15.98 -14.04
N MET A 485 21.09 14.98 -14.92
CA MET A 485 20.59 13.66 -14.54
C MET A 485 21.49 12.96 -13.52
N GLU A 486 22.79 13.13 -13.59
CA GLU A 486 23.72 12.64 -12.56
C GLU A 486 23.46 13.31 -11.20
N LYS A 487 23.15 14.62 -11.21
CA LYS A 487 22.75 15.34 -9.99
C LYS A 487 21.39 14.85 -9.47
N ILE A 488 20.41 14.67 -10.34
CA ILE A 488 19.07 14.13 -9.95
C ILE A 488 19.23 12.77 -9.29
N ASP A 489 20.06 11.89 -9.84
CA ASP A 489 20.30 10.55 -9.32
C ASP A 489 21.06 10.53 -7.99
N GLY A 490 22.06 11.41 -7.85
CA GLY A 490 22.98 11.39 -6.71
C GLY A 490 22.55 12.24 -5.51
N VAL A 491 21.70 13.27 -5.69
CA VAL A 491 21.44 14.29 -4.66
C VAL A 491 20.65 13.77 -3.46
N THR A 492 19.88 12.71 -3.63
CA THR A 492 19.05 12.12 -2.56
C THR A 492 19.15 10.60 -2.53
N GLN A 493 18.88 10.02 -1.36
CA GLN A 493 18.82 8.56 -1.18
C GLN A 493 17.45 7.95 -1.57
N TYR A 494 16.48 8.76 -1.95
CA TYR A 494 15.16 8.29 -2.36
C TYR A 494 15.13 7.87 -3.83
N GLY A 495 14.24 6.94 -4.15
CA GLY A 495 14.03 6.46 -5.51
C GLY A 495 12.59 5.97 -5.70
N LEU A 496 11.58 6.81 -5.37
CA LEU A 496 10.17 6.42 -5.48
C LEU A 496 9.62 6.73 -6.86
N THR A 497 9.45 8.01 -7.20
CA THR A 497 8.91 8.40 -8.51
C THR A 497 9.71 9.54 -9.14
N GLY A 498 9.56 9.68 -10.46
CA GLY A 498 10.14 10.77 -11.23
C GLY A 498 9.48 10.89 -12.59
N ALA A 499 9.55 12.08 -13.19
CA ALA A 499 9.01 12.32 -14.52
C ALA A 499 9.97 13.14 -15.38
N VAL A 500 9.96 12.87 -16.70
CA VAL A 500 10.61 13.68 -17.72
C VAL A 500 9.55 14.26 -18.66
N PHE A 501 9.69 15.55 -18.96
CA PHE A 501 8.86 16.25 -19.93
C PHE A 501 9.71 16.63 -21.13
N ALA A 502 9.48 16.00 -22.27
CA ALA A 502 10.18 16.25 -23.53
C ALA A 502 9.33 15.78 -24.72
N ARG A 503 9.48 16.42 -25.88
CA ARG A 503 9.02 15.92 -27.18
C ARG A 503 10.14 15.20 -27.93
N ASP A 504 11.39 15.54 -27.64
CA ASP A 504 12.56 14.90 -28.21
C ASP A 504 12.69 13.45 -27.67
N ARG A 505 12.65 12.50 -28.60
CA ARG A 505 12.70 11.07 -28.29
C ARG A 505 14.08 10.59 -27.84
N GLU A 506 15.15 11.26 -28.25
CA GLU A 506 16.50 10.95 -27.80
C GLU A 506 16.72 11.42 -26.37
N ALA A 507 16.24 12.63 -26.03
CA ALA A 507 16.26 13.14 -24.68
C ALA A 507 15.47 12.24 -23.72
N ILE A 508 14.31 11.71 -24.16
CA ILE A 508 13.52 10.75 -23.35
C ILE A 508 14.32 9.47 -23.11
N ARG A 509 14.88 8.84 -24.17
CA ARG A 509 15.64 7.59 -24.04
C ARG A 509 16.88 7.77 -23.14
N LEU A 510 17.56 8.89 -23.27
CA LEU A 510 18.71 9.21 -22.41
C LEU A 510 18.27 9.32 -20.94
N ALA A 511 17.13 9.97 -20.66
CA ALA A 511 16.60 10.07 -19.31
C ALA A 511 16.18 8.71 -18.74
N GLU A 512 15.53 7.84 -19.52
CA GLU A 512 15.20 6.48 -19.10
C GLU A 512 16.43 5.66 -18.74
N GLU A 513 17.52 5.81 -19.48
CA GLU A 513 18.77 5.13 -19.21
C GLU A 513 19.49 5.68 -17.97
N LYS A 514 19.72 6.98 -17.92
CA LYS A 514 20.50 7.63 -16.85
C LYS A 514 19.79 7.61 -15.49
N LEU A 515 18.46 7.71 -15.49
CA LEU A 515 17.64 7.79 -14.27
C LEU A 515 16.98 6.47 -13.87
N ARG A 516 17.41 5.33 -14.43
CA ARG A 516 16.81 4.01 -14.20
C ARG A 516 16.70 3.59 -12.73
N TYR A 517 17.58 4.06 -11.87
CA TYR A 517 17.58 3.78 -10.44
C TYR A 517 17.02 4.92 -9.59
N SER A 518 16.73 6.07 -10.18
CA SER A 518 16.23 7.25 -9.47
C SER A 518 14.75 7.18 -9.15
N ALA A 519 14.01 6.25 -9.77
CA ALA A 519 12.57 6.10 -9.59
C ALA A 519 12.14 4.64 -9.77
N GLY A 520 11.34 4.13 -8.84
CA GLY A 520 10.64 2.86 -8.99
C GLY A 520 9.45 2.96 -9.95
N ASN A 521 8.83 4.14 -10.03
CA ASN A 521 7.82 4.49 -11.03
C ASN A 521 8.30 5.72 -11.83
N PHE A 522 8.56 5.53 -13.12
CA PHE A 522 9.09 6.56 -14.01
C PHE A 522 8.02 6.97 -15.03
N TYR A 523 7.80 8.27 -15.18
CA TYR A 523 6.75 8.85 -16.01
C TYR A 523 7.33 9.68 -17.15
N ILE A 524 6.70 9.62 -18.31
CA ILE A 524 7.07 10.40 -19.49
C ILE A 524 5.88 11.27 -19.86
N ASN A 525 6.08 12.59 -19.84
CA ASN A 525 5.03 13.57 -20.12
C ASN A 525 3.76 13.36 -19.27
N ASP A 526 3.94 13.04 -18.02
CA ASP A 526 2.86 12.98 -17.03
C ASP A 526 3.41 13.36 -15.64
N LYS A 527 2.50 13.73 -14.71
CA LYS A 527 2.88 13.97 -13.32
C LYS A 527 3.41 12.70 -12.67
N CYS A 528 4.35 12.82 -11.75
CA CYS A 528 4.99 11.67 -11.09
C CYS A 528 4.16 11.02 -9.98
N THR A 529 2.85 11.28 -9.92
CA THR A 529 1.92 10.75 -8.91
C THR A 529 0.60 10.31 -9.56
N GLY A 530 -0.18 9.48 -8.85
CA GLY A 530 -1.48 9.00 -9.34
C GLY A 530 -1.38 7.68 -10.10
N ALA A 531 -0.52 6.77 -9.66
CA ALA A 531 -0.49 5.39 -10.16
C ALA A 531 -1.85 4.71 -9.94
N VAL A 532 -2.33 4.01 -10.96
CA VAL A 532 -3.59 3.27 -10.91
C VAL A 532 -3.30 1.78 -10.77
N VAL A 533 -3.95 1.12 -9.83
CA VAL A 533 -3.79 -0.32 -9.57
C VAL A 533 -3.99 -1.13 -10.85
N ALA A 534 -3.13 -2.09 -11.09
CA ALA A 534 -3.04 -2.92 -12.29
C ALA A 534 -2.58 -2.22 -13.59
N GLN A 535 -2.52 -0.89 -13.62
CA GLN A 535 -1.94 -0.14 -14.73
C GLN A 535 -0.47 0.24 -14.46
N GLN A 536 -0.17 0.67 -13.23
CA GLN A 536 1.20 0.86 -12.74
C GLN A 536 1.37 0.15 -11.40
N TRP A 537 2.28 -0.77 -11.32
CA TRP A 537 2.67 -1.39 -10.05
C TRP A 537 3.51 -0.40 -9.26
N PHE A 538 3.07 -0.07 -8.05
CA PHE A 538 3.66 1.02 -7.28
C PHE A 538 4.66 0.52 -6.25
N GLY A 539 5.83 1.18 -6.20
CA GLY A 539 6.86 0.93 -5.20
C GLY A 539 8.18 1.57 -5.57
N GLY A 540 8.92 1.99 -4.54
CA GLY A 540 10.21 2.66 -4.65
C GLY A 540 11.40 1.81 -4.25
N GLY A 541 12.51 2.03 -4.95
CA GLY A 541 13.82 1.50 -4.56
C GLY A 541 14.55 2.41 -3.57
N ARG A 542 15.80 2.08 -3.27
CA ARG A 542 16.66 2.83 -2.35
C ARG A 542 15.98 3.02 -0.98
N MET A 543 16.02 4.24 -0.42
CA MET A 543 15.39 4.55 0.88
C MET A 543 13.88 4.82 0.78
N SER A 544 13.28 4.66 -0.40
CA SER A 544 11.82 4.78 -0.57
C SER A 544 11.06 3.49 -0.31
N GLY A 545 11.74 2.36 -0.12
CA GLY A 545 11.07 1.13 0.25
C GLY A 545 11.77 -0.14 -0.24
N THR A 546 11.11 -1.26 -0.07
CA THR A 546 11.59 -2.59 -0.46
C THR A 546 11.23 -2.96 -1.91
N ASN A 547 10.52 -2.08 -2.59
CA ASN A 547 10.13 -2.19 -4.01
C ASN A 547 9.34 -3.47 -4.35
N ASP A 548 8.50 -3.92 -3.43
CA ASP A 548 7.71 -5.15 -3.60
C ASP A 548 6.49 -4.97 -4.52
N LYS A 549 6.28 -3.77 -5.05
CA LYS A 549 5.27 -3.43 -6.06
C LYS A 549 3.84 -3.73 -5.62
N ALA A 550 3.28 -2.83 -4.79
CA ALA A 550 1.85 -2.86 -4.46
C ALA A 550 0.98 -2.85 -5.72
N GLY A 551 -0.14 -3.57 -5.69
CA GLY A 551 -0.99 -3.77 -6.87
C GLY A 551 -0.44 -4.75 -7.89
N SER A 552 0.43 -5.66 -7.48
CA SER A 552 0.95 -6.76 -8.30
C SER A 552 0.96 -8.09 -7.54
N GLY A 553 1.19 -9.19 -8.26
CA GLY A 553 1.39 -10.50 -7.63
C GLY A 553 2.63 -10.60 -6.73
N ASN A 554 3.63 -9.73 -6.93
CA ASN A 554 4.87 -9.74 -6.15
C ASN A 554 4.60 -9.48 -4.65
N ILE A 555 3.73 -8.52 -4.34
CA ILE A 555 3.38 -8.20 -2.95
C ILE A 555 2.75 -9.40 -2.24
N LEU A 556 1.88 -10.16 -2.92
CA LEU A 556 1.23 -11.33 -2.35
C LEU A 556 2.22 -12.45 -2.06
N GLY A 557 3.25 -12.60 -2.90
CA GLY A 557 4.34 -13.55 -2.70
C GLY A 557 5.13 -13.35 -1.42
N ARG A 558 5.12 -12.13 -0.86
CA ARG A 558 5.76 -11.83 0.43
C ARG A 558 5.02 -12.44 1.62
N PHE A 559 3.74 -12.74 1.47
CA PHE A 559 2.86 -13.22 2.53
C PHE A 559 2.52 -14.72 2.40
N VAL A 560 3.32 -15.46 1.64
CA VAL A 560 3.22 -16.91 1.54
C VAL A 560 4.57 -17.59 1.77
N SER A 561 4.51 -18.84 2.30
CA SER A 561 5.64 -19.73 2.46
C SER A 561 5.36 -20.98 1.62
N VAL A 562 6.00 -21.10 0.46
CA VAL A 562 5.75 -22.20 -0.47
C VAL A 562 6.34 -23.50 0.05
N ARG A 563 5.53 -24.56 0.06
CA ARG A 563 5.96 -25.93 0.34
C ARG A 563 5.87 -26.77 -0.92
N ASN A 564 6.97 -27.38 -1.33
CA ASN A 564 6.96 -28.36 -2.41
C ASN A 564 6.68 -29.74 -1.85
N ILE A 565 5.78 -30.47 -2.51
CA ILE A 565 5.40 -31.83 -2.17
C ILE A 565 5.77 -32.71 -3.35
N LYS A 566 6.59 -33.73 -3.09
CA LYS A 566 6.92 -34.77 -4.04
C LYS A 566 6.27 -36.07 -3.59
N GLU A 567 5.35 -36.57 -4.36
CA GLU A 567 4.68 -37.85 -4.13
C GLU A 567 5.17 -38.88 -5.16
N ASN A 568 5.71 -40.01 -4.69
CA ASN A 568 6.21 -41.07 -5.53
C ASN A 568 5.25 -42.25 -5.48
N PHE A 569 4.81 -42.71 -6.64
CA PHE A 569 3.89 -43.85 -6.81
C PHE A 569 4.61 -45.19 -7.04
N TYR A 570 5.95 -45.19 -7.16
CA TYR A 570 6.76 -46.38 -7.32
C TYR A 570 7.56 -46.71 -6.07
N GLU A 571 7.52 -47.95 -5.67
CA GLU A 571 8.34 -48.43 -4.56
C GLU A 571 9.77 -48.76 -5.05
N LEU A 572 10.77 -48.38 -4.27
CA LEU A 572 12.14 -48.80 -4.46
C LEU A 572 12.22 -50.31 -4.16
N LYS A 573 12.85 -51.06 -5.04
CA LYS A 573 13.11 -52.50 -4.85
C LYS A 573 14.53 -52.77 -4.38
N ASP A 574 15.44 -51.85 -4.62
CA ASP A 574 16.83 -51.85 -4.16
C ASP A 574 17.26 -50.43 -3.82
N TYR A 575 18.17 -50.26 -2.85
CA TYR A 575 18.75 -48.98 -2.52
C TYR A 575 19.89 -48.57 -3.47
N LYS A 576 20.47 -49.56 -4.20
CA LYS A 576 21.57 -49.35 -5.13
C LYS A 576 21.09 -48.63 -6.39
N TYR A 577 21.93 -47.77 -6.90
CA TYR A 577 21.79 -47.23 -8.23
C TYR A 577 22.36 -48.22 -9.28
N PRO A 578 21.96 -48.14 -10.56
CA PRO A 578 22.54 -48.94 -11.61
C PRO A 578 24.08 -48.91 -11.65
N SER A 579 24.68 -47.76 -11.33
CA SER A 579 26.14 -47.60 -11.23
C SER A 579 26.79 -48.29 -10.03
N ASN A 580 26.03 -48.82 -9.08
CA ASN A 580 26.53 -49.53 -7.92
C ASN A 580 26.38 -51.08 -8.04
N ILE A 581 25.92 -51.56 -9.22
CA ILE A 581 25.72 -52.98 -9.51
C ILE A 581 26.79 -53.38 -10.51
N ASN A 582 27.64 -54.35 -10.13
CA ASN A 582 28.67 -54.92 -11.03
C ASN A 582 28.04 -55.84 -12.06
#